data_210747587730ea6e2b2ebe2d27241ceb
#
_entry.id   210747587730ea6e2b2ebe2d27241ceb
#
_cell.length_a   1.000
_cell.length_b   1.000
_cell.length_c   1.000
_cell.angle_alpha   90.00
_cell.angle_beta   90.00
_cell.angle_gamma   90.00
#
_symmetry.space_group_name_H-M   'P 1'
#
loop_
_entity.id
_entity.type
_entity.pdbx_description
1 polymer ?
#
loop_
_entity_poly.entity_id
_entity_poly.type
_entity_poly.pdbx_seq_one_letter_code
_entity_poly.pdbx_strand_id
1 'polypeptide(L)'
;MKRRIFKHQVILVVTAIILTFLSMSWFMYNNLSEQMQEAVKDECQVMAYAVNTYGEEYVEKAGTRTESRVTLIASDGSILYDSVEEESSMENHSSRPEFETAVRNGSAQISRYSNTLQTQTFYYAIRLDDGNVLRLASTTESVFAFITSGIAGVILLILAILLVTMLFANRMTRQLVEPINHLDLEHPMENVAYDELEPLLKRIDQQQNKIREQVNQMKQNQEEYMTITEYMKDGLIVTNQSDVLSINRSAQELFDVTAKECVNHNIITVSRNQELKEALDEALTGKSNERLLEVQGRTYQLLANPVRVNNRISGAVILVLDVTEKQKAENMRKEFSANVSHELKTPLMSISGYAEIIENNMVKPEDIPKFAGRIHSEASRLSSLVEDIIKLSRLDESDKSIMMEDVELYQLCKDVEGQLMLRAKERNVQLNVEGQMAVVQGARQILYEMVYNLCDNAIKYNKADGKVKISVGYNKERHPVIRVEDTGIGIPKEEQERIFERFYRVDKSHSRATGGTGLGLSIVKHGAILHDAKIEVDSTPEIGTSISVIFGENSMQSRV
;
A
#
# COMPACT_ATOMS: atom_id res chain seq x y z
N MET A 1 -31.61 -4.59 -22.63
CA MET A 1 -31.54 -3.99 -23.94
C MET A 1 -32.42 -4.74 -24.94
N LYS A 2 -32.23 -6.05 -25.16
CA LYS A 2 -32.95 -6.94 -26.09
C LYS A 2 -34.48 -6.78 -26.09
N ARG A 3 -35.17 -6.84 -24.92
CA ARG A 3 -36.62 -6.66 -24.79
C ARG A 3 -37.14 -5.26 -25.19
N ARG A 4 -36.35 -4.20 -24.98
CA ARG A 4 -36.74 -2.84 -25.36
C ARG A 4 -36.67 -2.61 -26.85
N ILE A 5 -35.57 -3.02 -27.50
CA ILE A 5 -35.39 -2.90 -28.96
C ILE A 5 -36.49 -3.69 -29.68
N PHE A 6 -36.70 -4.95 -29.30
CA PHE A 6 -37.74 -5.79 -29.85
C PHE A 6 -39.14 -5.16 -29.70
N LYS A 7 -39.49 -4.66 -28.52
CA LYS A 7 -40.78 -3.99 -28.24
C LYS A 7 -41.01 -2.76 -29.14
N HIS A 8 -39.97 -1.93 -29.33
CA HIS A 8 -40.10 -0.73 -30.18
C HIS A 8 -40.24 -1.10 -31.67
N GLN A 9 -39.50 -2.10 -32.16
CA GLN A 9 -39.64 -2.60 -33.54
C GLN A 9 -41.05 -3.13 -33.78
N VAL A 10 -41.59 -3.97 -32.90
CA VAL A 10 -42.94 -4.49 -33.01
C VAL A 10 -43.99 -3.37 -32.98
N ILE A 11 -43.90 -2.43 -32.08
CA ILE A 11 -44.83 -1.28 -32.00
C ILE A 11 -44.80 -0.47 -33.30
N LEU A 12 -43.60 -0.19 -33.83
CA LEU A 12 -43.42 0.60 -35.05
C LEU A 12 -44.10 -0.10 -36.25
N VAL A 13 -43.88 -1.40 -36.41
CA VAL A 13 -44.49 -2.20 -37.48
C VAL A 13 -46.00 -2.28 -37.33
N VAL A 14 -46.49 -2.55 -36.14
CA VAL A 14 -47.97 -2.58 -35.88
C VAL A 14 -48.60 -1.23 -36.20
N THR A 15 -47.97 -0.15 -35.78
CA THR A 15 -48.46 1.21 -36.06
C THR A 15 -48.49 1.50 -37.58
N ALA A 16 -47.41 1.12 -38.29
CA ALA A 16 -47.33 1.28 -39.74
C ALA A 16 -48.42 0.45 -40.46
N ILE A 17 -48.65 -0.79 -40.05
CA ILE A 17 -49.71 -1.65 -40.62
C ILE A 17 -51.09 -1.01 -40.39
N ILE A 18 -51.41 -0.54 -39.20
CA ILE A 18 -52.69 0.09 -38.90
C ILE A 18 -52.89 1.35 -39.76
N LEU A 19 -51.90 2.21 -39.86
CA LEU A 19 -51.98 3.44 -40.67
C LEU A 19 -52.17 3.11 -42.16
N THR A 20 -51.43 2.10 -42.68
CA THR A 20 -51.58 1.66 -44.07
C THR A 20 -52.95 1.07 -44.33
N PHE A 21 -53.47 0.25 -43.42
CA PHE A 21 -54.78 -0.32 -43.51
C PHE A 21 -55.91 0.75 -43.54
N LEU A 22 -55.84 1.70 -42.63
CA LEU A 22 -56.79 2.81 -42.57
C LEU A 22 -56.76 3.68 -43.84
N SER A 23 -55.56 4.03 -44.32
CA SER A 23 -55.37 4.77 -45.54
C SER A 23 -55.91 4.05 -46.76
N MET A 24 -55.59 2.73 -46.88
CA MET A 24 -56.08 1.91 -48.00
C MET A 24 -57.57 1.69 -47.96
N SER A 25 -58.17 1.49 -46.77
CA SER A 25 -59.61 1.35 -46.62
C SER A 25 -60.35 2.65 -47.01
N TRP A 26 -59.80 3.79 -46.59
CA TRP A 26 -60.36 5.10 -46.96
C TRP A 26 -60.27 5.33 -48.47
N PHE A 27 -59.12 5.05 -49.08
CA PHE A 27 -58.95 5.20 -50.53
C PHE A 27 -59.88 4.27 -51.31
N MET A 28 -60.01 3.02 -50.89
CA MET A 28 -60.83 2.02 -51.53
C MET A 28 -62.34 2.39 -51.40
N TYR A 29 -62.78 2.85 -50.24
CA TYR A 29 -64.16 3.31 -50.04
C TYR A 29 -64.51 4.46 -50.99
N ASN A 30 -63.65 5.46 -51.07
CA ASN A 30 -63.91 6.63 -51.95
C ASN A 30 -63.98 6.22 -53.42
N ASN A 31 -63.04 5.41 -53.86
CA ASN A 31 -62.97 4.96 -55.27
C ASN A 31 -64.18 4.13 -55.64
N LEU A 32 -64.56 3.10 -54.83
CA LEU A 32 -65.72 2.27 -55.06
C LEU A 32 -67.02 3.09 -54.98
N SER A 33 -67.14 4.03 -54.10
CA SER A 33 -68.31 4.93 -53.99
C SER A 33 -68.46 5.79 -55.25
N GLU A 34 -67.36 6.36 -55.76
CA GLU A 34 -67.35 7.10 -57.01
C GLU A 34 -67.74 6.27 -58.23
N GLN A 35 -67.17 5.07 -58.36
CA GLN A 35 -67.53 4.14 -59.43
C GLN A 35 -69.01 3.74 -59.38
N MET A 36 -69.59 3.47 -58.19
CA MET A 36 -71.01 3.18 -58.01
C MET A 36 -71.86 4.36 -58.42
N GLN A 37 -71.50 5.60 -58.05
CA GLN A 37 -72.24 6.78 -58.44
C GLN A 37 -72.25 6.99 -59.96
N GLU A 38 -71.10 6.79 -60.64
CA GLU A 38 -71.03 6.85 -62.09
C GLU A 38 -71.84 5.75 -62.75
N ALA A 39 -71.77 4.51 -62.27
CA ALA A 39 -72.58 3.40 -62.82
C ALA A 39 -74.07 3.66 -62.71
N VAL A 40 -74.59 4.14 -61.55
CA VAL A 40 -76.00 4.47 -61.38
C VAL A 40 -76.46 5.62 -62.33
N LYS A 41 -75.56 6.60 -62.52
CA LYS A 41 -75.80 7.73 -63.42
C LYS A 41 -75.95 7.23 -64.90
N ASP A 42 -74.94 6.43 -65.35
CA ASP A 42 -74.91 5.90 -66.71
C ASP A 42 -76.11 4.99 -66.94
N GLU A 43 -76.44 4.10 -65.99
CA GLU A 43 -77.62 3.21 -66.08
C GLU A 43 -78.93 4.03 -66.18
N CYS A 44 -79.05 5.07 -65.37
CA CYS A 44 -80.19 5.97 -65.37
C CYS A 44 -80.34 6.72 -66.72
N GLN A 45 -79.26 7.20 -67.32
CA GLN A 45 -79.23 7.86 -68.60
C GLN A 45 -79.67 6.94 -69.72
N VAL A 46 -79.14 5.71 -69.72
CA VAL A 46 -79.46 4.68 -70.72
C VAL A 46 -80.97 4.31 -70.60
N MET A 47 -81.45 4.12 -69.36
CA MET A 47 -82.80 3.73 -69.12
C MET A 47 -83.76 4.91 -69.47
N ALA A 48 -83.44 6.17 -69.11
CA ALA A 48 -84.21 7.29 -69.51
C ALA A 48 -84.34 7.46 -71.01
N TYR A 49 -83.24 7.25 -71.75
CA TYR A 49 -83.33 7.24 -73.21
C TYR A 49 -84.25 6.10 -73.77
N ALA A 50 -84.20 4.94 -73.18
CA ALA A 50 -85.03 3.82 -73.55
C ALA A 50 -86.51 4.06 -73.23
N VAL A 51 -86.83 4.68 -72.03
CA VAL A 51 -88.18 5.03 -71.64
C VAL A 51 -88.75 6.09 -72.56
N ASN A 52 -87.98 7.13 -72.90
CA ASN A 52 -88.44 8.16 -73.85
C ASN A 52 -88.70 7.57 -75.26
N THR A 53 -88.00 6.48 -75.65
CA THR A 53 -88.11 5.89 -76.98
C THR A 53 -89.22 4.83 -77.04
N TYR A 54 -89.34 3.93 -76.04
CA TYR A 54 -90.23 2.76 -76.05
C TYR A 54 -91.43 2.88 -75.09
N GLY A 55 -91.53 3.96 -74.32
CA GLY A 55 -92.62 4.17 -73.41
C GLY A 55 -92.42 3.61 -71.99
N GLU A 56 -93.35 3.84 -71.08
CA GLU A 56 -93.33 3.49 -69.63
C GLU A 56 -93.26 1.93 -69.43
N GLU A 57 -93.87 1.14 -70.31
CA GLU A 57 -93.84 -0.34 -70.24
C GLU A 57 -92.35 -0.90 -70.20
N TYR A 58 -91.41 -0.17 -70.73
CA TYR A 58 -90.00 -0.50 -70.64
C TYR A 58 -89.50 -0.53 -69.21
N VAL A 59 -89.92 0.36 -68.38
CA VAL A 59 -89.51 0.44 -66.98
C VAL A 59 -89.93 -0.81 -66.21
N GLU A 60 -91.16 -1.29 -66.44
CA GLU A 60 -91.72 -2.50 -65.80
C GLU A 60 -90.87 -3.74 -66.14
N LYS A 61 -90.51 -3.88 -67.41
CA LYS A 61 -89.70 -5.04 -67.88
C LYS A 61 -88.26 -4.97 -67.54
N ALA A 62 -87.66 -3.80 -67.53
CA ALA A 62 -86.23 -3.63 -67.35
C ALA A 62 -85.88 -3.40 -65.87
N GLY A 63 -86.77 -2.69 -65.13
CA GLY A 63 -86.54 -2.28 -63.73
C GLY A 63 -86.32 -3.47 -62.78
N THR A 64 -86.93 -4.62 -63.07
CA THR A 64 -86.69 -5.86 -62.24
C THR A 64 -85.38 -6.55 -62.51
N ARG A 65 -84.61 -6.16 -63.57
CA ARG A 65 -83.32 -6.73 -63.94
C ARG A 65 -82.13 -5.86 -63.66
N THR A 66 -82.34 -4.68 -63.10
CA THR A 66 -81.29 -3.73 -62.72
C THR A 66 -80.86 -4.00 -61.31
N GLU A 67 -79.58 -3.75 -61.03
CA GLU A 67 -79.04 -3.77 -59.62
C GLU A 67 -79.46 -2.57 -58.86
N SER A 68 -79.77 -1.46 -59.52
CA SER A 68 -80.24 -0.23 -58.94
C SER A 68 -81.76 -0.27 -58.74
N ARG A 69 -82.27 0.27 -57.64
CA ARG A 69 -83.73 0.47 -57.49
C ARG A 69 -84.23 1.55 -58.47
N VAL A 70 -85.18 1.17 -59.28
CA VAL A 70 -85.80 2.05 -60.30
C VAL A 70 -87.13 2.52 -59.82
N THR A 71 -87.35 3.81 -59.89
CA THR A 71 -88.63 4.44 -59.57
C THR A 71 -89.05 5.40 -60.69
N LEU A 72 -90.24 5.21 -61.26
CA LEU A 72 -90.85 6.20 -62.18
C LEU A 72 -91.82 7.02 -61.42
N ILE A 73 -91.66 8.33 -61.52
CA ILE A 73 -92.45 9.34 -60.74
C ILE A 73 -93.17 10.28 -61.67
N ALA A 74 -94.46 10.40 -61.54
CA ALA A 74 -95.26 11.29 -62.37
C ALA A 74 -94.91 12.76 -62.11
N SER A 75 -95.28 13.67 -63.02
CA SER A 75 -94.95 15.10 -62.90
C SER A 75 -95.59 15.78 -61.66
N ASP A 76 -96.61 15.16 -61.07
CA ASP A 76 -97.24 15.57 -59.80
C ASP A 76 -96.58 14.98 -58.51
N GLY A 77 -95.56 14.14 -58.67
CA GLY A 77 -94.84 13.44 -57.61
C GLY A 77 -95.47 12.12 -57.21
N SER A 78 -96.55 11.62 -57.84
CA SER A 78 -97.14 10.28 -57.63
C SER A 78 -96.24 9.21 -58.24
N ILE A 79 -96.11 8.04 -57.60
CA ILE A 79 -95.29 6.92 -58.12
C ILE A 79 -96.06 6.14 -59.16
N LEU A 80 -95.45 6.03 -60.32
CA LEU A 80 -96.03 5.21 -61.45
C LEU A 80 -95.54 3.82 -61.45
N TYR A 81 -94.27 3.66 -60.98
CA TYR A 81 -93.58 2.33 -60.89
C TYR A 81 -92.49 2.41 -59.90
N ASP A 82 -92.28 1.35 -59.12
CA ASP A 82 -91.09 1.14 -58.31
C ASP A 82 -90.66 -0.37 -58.35
N SER A 83 -89.37 -0.63 -58.54
CA SER A 83 -88.86 -1.98 -58.68
C SER A 83 -88.83 -2.78 -57.39
N VAL A 84 -89.00 -2.17 -56.20
CA VAL A 84 -88.80 -2.81 -54.89
C VAL A 84 -90.07 -2.79 -54.06
N GLU A 85 -90.90 -1.71 -54.12
CA GLU A 85 -92.12 -1.57 -53.36
C GLU A 85 -93.33 -1.39 -54.23
N GLU A 86 -94.52 -1.79 -53.72
CA GLU A 86 -95.78 -1.59 -54.42
C GLU A 86 -96.14 -0.08 -54.40
N GLU A 87 -96.55 0.43 -55.57
CA GLU A 87 -96.87 1.82 -55.83
C GLU A 87 -97.89 2.38 -54.83
N SER A 88 -98.89 1.58 -54.45
CA SER A 88 -99.98 1.91 -53.56
C SER A 88 -99.53 2.18 -52.09
N SER A 89 -98.33 1.67 -51.73
CA SER A 89 -97.76 1.79 -50.38
C SER A 89 -96.89 3.03 -50.22
N MET A 90 -96.59 3.76 -51.28
CA MET A 90 -95.60 4.86 -51.26
C MET A 90 -96.25 6.22 -51.14
N GLU A 91 -95.56 7.04 -50.36
CA GLU A 91 -95.96 8.46 -50.24
C GLU A 91 -95.60 9.21 -51.53
N ASN A 92 -96.27 10.34 -51.74
CA ASN A 92 -95.96 11.23 -52.84
C ASN A 92 -94.54 11.79 -52.72
N HIS A 93 -93.78 11.69 -53.79
CA HIS A 93 -92.33 12.08 -53.82
C HIS A 93 -92.06 13.51 -54.29
N SER A 94 -93.11 14.35 -54.47
CA SER A 94 -92.95 15.73 -54.92
C SER A 94 -92.01 16.59 -54.05
N SER A 95 -91.89 16.31 -52.72
CA SER A 95 -90.97 16.99 -51.77
C SER A 95 -89.58 16.38 -51.71
N ARG A 96 -89.28 15.41 -52.50
CA ARG A 96 -87.96 14.79 -52.49
C ARG A 96 -86.89 15.66 -53.21
N PRO A 97 -85.78 15.99 -52.62
CA PRO A 97 -84.76 16.88 -53.21
C PRO A 97 -84.28 16.45 -54.61
N GLU A 98 -84.12 15.12 -54.84
CA GLU A 98 -83.77 14.59 -56.12
C GLU A 98 -84.84 14.80 -57.19
N PHE A 99 -86.09 14.70 -56.82
CA PHE A 99 -87.25 14.97 -57.71
C PHE A 99 -87.37 16.49 -58.02
N GLU A 100 -87.42 17.35 -57.02
CA GLU A 100 -87.50 18.76 -57.26
C GLU A 100 -86.35 19.31 -58.14
N THR A 101 -85.09 18.79 -57.90
CA THR A 101 -83.97 19.25 -58.67
C THR A 101 -84.00 18.72 -60.10
N ALA A 102 -84.43 17.48 -60.33
CA ALA A 102 -84.54 16.90 -61.65
C ALA A 102 -85.67 17.61 -62.49
N VAL A 103 -86.78 17.96 -61.86
CA VAL A 103 -87.85 18.75 -62.51
C VAL A 103 -87.34 20.10 -62.97
N ARG A 104 -86.56 20.81 -62.15
CA ARG A 104 -86.03 22.17 -62.44
C ARG A 104 -84.86 22.13 -63.45
N ASN A 105 -83.83 21.24 -63.22
CA ASN A 105 -82.57 21.28 -63.90
C ASN A 105 -82.38 20.17 -64.96
N GLY A 106 -83.40 19.30 -65.15
CA GLY A 106 -83.35 18.16 -66.09
C GLY A 106 -82.77 16.92 -65.48
N SER A 107 -81.84 16.99 -64.56
CA SER A 107 -81.30 15.89 -63.78
C SER A 107 -80.85 16.29 -62.40
N ALA A 108 -80.72 15.34 -61.50
CA ALA A 108 -80.31 15.55 -60.13
C ALA A 108 -79.51 14.35 -59.66
N GLN A 109 -78.45 14.66 -58.84
CA GLN A 109 -77.74 13.61 -58.11
C GLN A 109 -77.65 14.02 -56.62
N ILE A 110 -78.06 13.14 -55.74
CA ILE A 110 -78.11 13.41 -54.31
C ILE A 110 -77.80 12.16 -53.52
N SER A 111 -76.90 12.29 -52.56
CA SER A 111 -76.67 11.23 -51.57
C SER A 111 -77.33 11.62 -50.26
N ARG A 112 -78.23 10.84 -49.79
CA ARG A 112 -78.90 11.07 -48.52
C ARG A 112 -79.27 9.79 -47.80
N TYR A 113 -79.52 9.88 -46.52
CA TYR A 113 -80.07 8.77 -45.75
C TYR A 113 -81.53 8.46 -46.21
N SER A 114 -81.70 7.21 -46.66
CA SER A 114 -83.02 6.75 -47.07
C SER A 114 -83.82 6.28 -45.85
N ASN A 115 -84.96 6.88 -45.58
CA ASN A 115 -85.83 6.41 -44.50
C ASN A 115 -86.50 5.06 -44.85
N THR A 116 -86.66 4.76 -46.13
CA THR A 116 -87.23 3.49 -46.68
C THR A 116 -86.21 2.36 -46.60
N LEU A 117 -85.00 2.63 -47.00
CA LEU A 117 -83.92 1.61 -47.04
C LEU A 117 -83.06 1.63 -45.76
N GLN A 118 -83.28 2.61 -44.87
CA GLN A 118 -82.46 2.80 -43.61
C GLN A 118 -80.96 2.80 -43.83
N THR A 119 -80.51 3.28 -44.98
CA THR A 119 -79.11 3.31 -45.39
C THR A 119 -78.79 4.62 -46.09
N GLN A 120 -77.51 4.98 -46.16
CA GLN A 120 -77.08 6.02 -47.08
C GLN A 120 -77.22 5.53 -48.50
N THR A 121 -78.03 6.27 -49.24
CA THR A 121 -78.43 5.93 -50.60
C THR A 121 -78.06 7.03 -51.57
N PHE A 122 -77.42 6.70 -52.64
CA PHE A 122 -77.16 7.61 -53.75
C PHE A 122 -78.38 7.56 -54.70
N TYR A 123 -78.93 8.67 -55.04
CA TYR A 123 -80.02 8.85 -55.99
C TYR A 123 -79.55 9.62 -57.18
N TYR A 124 -79.89 9.13 -58.35
CA TYR A 124 -79.75 9.86 -59.59
C TYR A 124 -81.18 9.89 -60.30
N ALA A 125 -81.61 11.10 -60.63
CA ALA A 125 -82.94 11.29 -61.25
C ALA A 125 -82.83 12.10 -62.54
N ILE A 126 -83.59 11.70 -63.56
CA ILE A 126 -83.62 12.39 -64.83
C ILE A 126 -85.10 12.67 -65.19
N ARG A 127 -85.37 13.91 -65.62
CA ARG A 127 -86.66 14.29 -66.17
C ARG A 127 -86.77 13.72 -67.61
N LEU A 128 -87.91 13.03 -67.88
CA LEU A 128 -88.23 12.45 -69.17
C LEU A 128 -88.95 13.52 -70.02
N ASP A 129 -89.12 13.20 -71.34
CA ASP A 129 -89.71 14.13 -72.32
C ASP A 129 -91.22 14.36 -72.08
N ASP A 130 -91.94 13.45 -71.41
CA ASP A 130 -93.38 13.54 -71.02
C ASP A 130 -93.56 14.35 -69.70
N GLY A 131 -92.45 14.79 -69.04
CA GLY A 131 -92.47 15.54 -67.76
C GLY A 131 -92.35 14.65 -66.55
N ASN A 132 -92.40 13.32 -66.64
CA ASN A 132 -92.16 12.38 -65.55
C ASN A 132 -90.69 12.35 -65.14
N VAL A 133 -90.38 11.78 -64.02
CA VAL A 133 -89.01 11.71 -63.52
C VAL A 133 -88.66 10.25 -63.30
N LEU A 134 -87.62 9.79 -63.96
CA LEU A 134 -86.99 8.44 -63.74
C LEU A 134 -85.90 8.63 -62.66
N ARG A 135 -85.94 7.86 -61.61
CA ARG A 135 -85.01 7.90 -60.50
C ARG A 135 -84.42 6.50 -60.30
N LEU A 136 -83.11 6.38 -60.33
CA LEU A 136 -82.35 5.21 -59.88
C LEU A 136 -81.69 5.50 -58.53
N ALA A 137 -81.65 4.41 -57.73
CA ALA A 137 -81.04 4.47 -56.44
C ALA A 137 -80.12 3.25 -56.12
N SER A 138 -78.98 3.50 -55.57
CA SER A 138 -78.10 2.42 -55.08
C SER A 138 -77.62 2.73 -53.66
N THR A 139 -77.46 1.72 -52.80
CA THR A 139 -77.11 1.84 -51.41
C THR A 139 -75.63 1.66 -51.23
N THR A 140 -75.04 2.39 -50.23
CA THR A 140 -73.67 2.20 -49.88
C THR A 140 -73.39 0.86 -49.19
N GLU A 141 -74.41 0.08 -48.82
CA GLU A 141 -74.23 -1.30 -48.31
C GLU A 141 -73.48 -2.21 -49.23
N SER A 142 -73.69 -2.10 -50.55
CA SER A 142 -72.99 -2.88 -51.55
C SER A 142 -71.45 -2.61 -51.52
N VAL A 143 -71.06 -1.35 -51.29
CA VAL A 143 -69.65 -0.98 -51.17
C VAL A 143 -69.08 -1.53 -49.87
N PHE A 144 -69.83 -1.47 -48.76
CA PHE A 144 -69.42 -2.00 -47.49
C PHE A 144 -69.30 -3.52 -47.43
N ALA A 145 -70.28 -4.22 -48.07
CA ALA A 145 -70.25 -5.67 -48.21
C ALA A 145 -69.04 -6.18 -49.02
N PHE A 146 -68.64 -5.44 -50.06
CA PHE A 146 -67.46 -5.75 -50.85
C PHE A 146 -66.18 -5.61 -50.02
N ILE A 147 -66.05 -4.51 -49.22
CA ILE A 147 -64.91 -4.33 -48.35
C ILE A 147 -64.84 -5.43 -47.28
N THR A 148 -65.99 -5.78 -46.67
CA THR A 148 -66.06 -6.79 -45.61
C THR A 148 -65.73 -8.21 -46.12
N SER A 149 -66.08 -8.53 -47.34
CA SER A 149 -65.74 -9.85 -47.95
C SER A 149 -64.21 -10.05 -48.05
N GLY A 150 -63.46 -8.97 -48.24
CA GLY A 150 -61.96 -8.98 -48.30
C GLY A 150 -61.26 -9.02 -46.98
N ILE A 151 -61.93 -8.64 -45.83
CA ILE A 151 -61.30 -8.46 -44.51
C ILE A 151 -60.55 -9.71 -44.03
N ALA A 152 -61.08 -10.91 -44.25
CA ALA A 152 -60.44 -12.15 -43.83
C ALA A 152 -59.04 -12.35 -44.48
N GLY A 153 -58.93 -12.05 -45.79
CA GLY A 153 -57.65 -12.10 -46.50
C GLY A 153 -56.65 -11.06 -46.00
N VAL A 154 -57.12 -9.86 -45.70
CA VAL A 154 -56.29 -8.75 -45.14
C VAL A 154 -55.80 -9.10 -43.75
N ILE A 155 -56.65 -9.67 -42.88
CA ILE A 155 -56.26 -10.12 -41.55
C ILE A 155 -55.15 -11.20 -41.64
N LEU A 156 -55.33 -12.16 -42.52
CA LEU A 156 -54.37 -13.23 -42.72
C LEU A 156 -53.02 -12.68 -43.22
N LEU A 157 -53.04 -11.72 -44.14
CA LEU A 157 -51.86 -11.02 -44.63
C LEU A 157 -51.16 -10.25 -43.50
N ILE A 158 -51.91 -9.51 -42.65
CA ILE A 158 -51.38 -8.79 -41.50
C ILE A 158 -50.72 -9.78 -40.53
N LEU A 159 -51.32 -10.90 -40.20
CA LEU A 159 -50.78 -11.93 -39.34
C LEU A 159 -49.48 -12.52 -39.91
N ALA A 160 -49.43 -12.76 -41.21
CA ALA A 160 -48.21 -13.24 -41.88
C ALA A 160 -47.07 -12.23 -41.80
N ILE A 161 -47.35 -10.94 -42.05
CA ILE A 161 -46.38 -9.87 -41.96
C ILE A 161 -45.84 -9.73 -40.49
N LEU A 162 -46.76 -9.79 -39.51
CA LEU A 162 -46.38 -9.77 -38.10
C LEU A 162 -45.47 -10.95 -37.72
N LEU A 163 -45.79 -12.15 -38.17
CA LEU A 163 -44.98 -13.33 -37.92
C LEU A 163 -43.56 -13.19 -38.52
N VAL A 164 -43.47 -12.80 -39.80
CA VAL A 164 -42.19 -12.57 -40.47
C VAL A 164 -41.39 -11.48 -39.76
N THR A 165 -42.03 -10.40 -39.41
CA THR A 165 -41.37 -9.28 -38.67
C THR A 165 -40.88 -9.74 -37.31
N MET A 166 -41.67 -10.53 -36.59
CA MET A 166 -41.27 -11.07 -35.28
C MET A 166 -40.04 -11.99 -35.37
N LEU A 167 -40.02 -12.87 -36.39
CA LEU A 167 -38.87 -13.76 -36.64
C LEU A 167 -37.61 -12.95 -37.02
N PHE A 168 -37.77 -11.96 -37.89
CA PHE A 168 -36.68 -11.10 -38.33
C PHE A 168 -36.15 -10.22 -37.17
N ALA A 169 -37.03 -9.60 -36.42
CA ALA A 169 -36.66 -8.79 -35.27
C ALA A 169 -35.90 -9.59 -34.18
N ASN A 170 -36.36 -10.83 -33.94
CA ASN A 170 -35.68 -11.72 -33.00
C ASN A 170 -34.28 -12.11 -33.49
N ARG A 171 -34.14 -12.43 -34.79
CA ARG A 171 -32.85 -12.74 -35.42
C ARG A 171 -31.90 -11.52 -35.38
N MET A 172 -32.34 -10.36 -35.81
CA MET A 172 -31.56 -9.11 -35.78
C MET A 172 -31.14 -8.74 -34.38
N THR A 173 -32.05 -8.83 -33.40
CA THR A 173 -31.73 -8.53 -32.01
C THR A 173 -30.67 -9.49 -31.46
N ARG A 174 -30.72 -10.77 -31.83
CA ARG A 174 -29.65 -11.70 -31.44
C ARG A 174 -28.33 -11.35 -32.11
N GLN A 175 -28.30 -11.09 -33.38
CA GLN A 175 -27.07 -10.76 -34.11
C GLN A 175 -26.41 -9.49 -33.61
N LEU A 176 -27.18 -8.46 -33.17
CA LEU A 176 -26.64 -7.20 -32.67
C LEU A 176 -26.24 -7.22 -31.18
N VAL A 177 -26.93 -8.02 -30.37
CA VAL A 177 -26.69 -7.97 -28.90
C VAL A 177 -25.81 -9.10 -28.41
N GLU A 178 -25.83 -10.25 -29.09
CA GLU A 178 -25.06 -11.44 -28.67
C GLU A 178 -23.55 -11.20 -28.68
N PRO A 179 -22.94 -10.58 -29.70
CA PRO A 179 -21.52 -10.24 -29.71
C PRO A 179 -21.11 -9.26 -28.56
N ILE A 180 -21.99 -8.33 -28.22
CA ILE A 180 -21.72 -7.37 -27.12
C ILE A 180 -21.74 -8.07 -25.76
N ASN A 181 -22.64 -9.06 -25.56
CA ASN A 181 -22.72 -9.80 -24.30
C ASN A 181 -21.58 -10.81 -24.11
N HIS A 182 -20.90 -11.20 -25.17
CA HIS A 182 -19.77 -12.14 -25.19
C HIS A 182 -18.42 -11.41 -25.33
N LEU A 183 -18.40 -10.07 -25.17
CA LEU A 183 -17.14 -9.32 -25.13
C LEU A 183 -16.28 -9.80 -23.96
N ASP A 184 -15.07 -10.23 -24.28
CA ASP A 184 -14.05 -10.51 -23.28
C ASP A 184 -13.50 -9.19 -22.75
N LEU A 185 -13.84 -8.89 -21.50
CA LEU A 185 -13.36 -7.67 -20.83
C LEU A 185 -11.92 -7.84 -20.33
N GLU A 186 -11.38 -9.05 -20.27
CA GLU A 186 -9.98 -9.26 -19.91
C GLU A 186 -9.04 -8.93 -21.06
N HIS A 187 -9.50 -9.14 -22.31
CA HIS A 187 -8.76 -8.82 -23.54
C HIS A 187 -9.64 -8.00 -24.49
N PRO A 188 -9.97 -6.75 -24.15
CA PRO A 188 -11.00 -5.96 -24.85
C PRO A 188 -10.69 -5.70 -26.31
N MET A 189 -9.42 -5.70 -26.70
CA MET A 189 -8.97 -5.39 -28.07
C MET A 189 -8.89 -6.63 -28.98
N GLU A 190 -8.99 -7.85 -28.45
CA GLU A 190 -8.92 -9.07 -29.25
C GLU A 190 -10.24 -9.39 -29.96
N ASN A 191 -11.37 -8.89 -29.45
CA ASN A 191 -12.72 -9.18 -29.97
C ASN A 191 -13.53 -7.89 -30.18
N VAL A 192 -13.08 -7.03 -31.09
CA VAL A 192 -13.84 -5.84 -31.48
C VAL A 192 -14.99 -6.26 -32.37
N ALA A 193 -16.19 -6.42 -31.80
CA ALA A 193 -17.39 -6.85 -32.52
C ALA A 193 -17.97 -5.75 -33.42
N TYR A 194 -17.74 -4.48 -33.10
CA TYR A 194 -18.23 -3.30 -33.81
C TYR A 194 -17.21 -2.16 -33.72
N ASP A 195 -16.93 -1.49 -34.81
CA ASP A 195 -16.01 -0.37 -34.90
C ASP A 195 -16.41 0.80 -33.95
N GLU A 196 -17.71 0.97 -33.73
CA GLU A 196 -18.25 2.00 -32.83
C GLU A 196 -17.91 1.75 -31.36
N LEU A 197 -17.55 0.51 -30.99
CA LEU A 197 -17.15 0.14 -29.64
C LEU A 197 -15.64 0.26 -29.43
N GLU A 198 -14.83 0.38 -30.47
CA GLU A 198 -13.37 0.48 -30.37
C GLU A 198 -12.90 1.58 -29.41
N PRO A 199 -13.44 2.82 -29.42
CA PRO A 199 -13.01 3.86 -28.49
C PRO A 199 -13.32 3.52 -27.03
N LEU A 200 -14.42 2.81 -26.78
CA LEU A 200 -14.81 2.37 -25.44
C LEU A 200 -13.90 1.23 -24.95
N LEU A 201 -13.68 0.22 -25.81
CA LEU A 201 -12.82 -0.92 -25.51
C LEU A 201 -11.38 -0.48 -25.25
N LYS A 202 -10.87 0.48 -26.02
CA LYS A 202 -9.55 1.08 -25.82
C LYS A 202 -9.44 1.80 -24.46
N ARG A 203 -10.50 2.48 -24.02
CA ARG A 203 -10.53 3.08 -22.67
C ARG A 203 -10.54 2.01 -21.57
N ILE A 204 -11.29 0.92 -21.76
CA ILE A 204 -11.33 -0.18 -20.80
C ILE A 204 -9.95 -0.84 -20.70
N ASP A 205 -9.32 -1.11 -21.83
CA ASP A 205 -7.96 -1.66 -21.89
C ASP A 205 -6.95 -0.78 -21.16
N GLN A 206 -6.97 0.54 -21.43
CA GLN A 206 -6.11 1.50 -20.75
C GLN A 206 -6.35 1.53 -19.23
N GLN A 207 -7.61 1.46 -18.79
CA GLN A 207 -7.92 1.43 -17.36
C GLN A 207 -7.45 0.14 -16.70
N GLN A 208 -7.65 -1.00 -17.37
CA GLN A 208 -7.18 -2.30 -16.86
C GLN A 208 -5.65 -2.36 -16.76
N ASN A 209 -4.94 -1.88 -17.78
CA ASN A 209 -3.49 -1.82 -17.76
C ASN A 209 -3.00 -0.93 -16.62
N LYS A 210 -3.64 0.23 -16.40
CA LYS A 210 -3.32 1.11 -15.27
C LYS A 210 -3.60 0.46 -13.91
N ILE A 211 -4.72 -0.26 -13.76
CA ILE A 211 -5.03 -0.99 -12.53
C ILE A 211 -4.01 -2.11 -12.30
N ARG A 212 -3.67 -2.87 -13.36
CA ARG A 212 -2.66 -3.95 -13.28
C ARG A 212 -1.29 -3.39 -12.88
N GLU A 213 -0.90 -2.26 -13.45
CA GLU A 213 0.34 -1.55 -13.09
C GLU A 213 0.32 -1.08 -11.63
N GLN A 214 -0.78 -0.48 -11.17
CA GLN A 214 -0.93 -0.05 -9.77
C GLN A 214 -0.90 -1.23 -8.79
N VAL A 215 -1.55 -2.35 -9.12
CA VAL A 215 -1.53 -3.56 -8.29
C VAL A 215 -0.12 -4.16 -8.24
N ASN A 216 0.59 -4.21 -9.37
CA ASN A 216 1.98 -4.67 -9.40
C ASN A 216 2.91 -3.76 -8.60
N GLN A 217 2.77 -2.43 -8.76
CA GLN A 217 3.50 -1.45 -7.96
C GLN A 217 3.23 -1.61 -6.46
N MET A 218 1.98 -1.82 -6.09
CA MET A 218 1.59 -2.03 -4.69
C MET A 218 2.19 -3.31 -4.12
N LYS A 219 2.18 -4.42 -4.89
CA LYS A 219 2.83 -5.67 -4.50
C LYS A 219 4.34 -5.49 -4.35
N GLN A 220 4.98 -4.83 -5.31
CA GLN A 220 6.41 -4.56 -5.29
C GLN A 220 6.81 -3.71 -4.07
N ASN A 221 6.08 -2.64 -3.79
CA ASN A 221 6.28 -1.82 -2.59
C ASN A 221 6.10 -2.65 -1.31
N GLN A 222 5.08 -3.51 -1.25
CA GLN A 222 4.85 -4.38 -0.09
C GLN A 222 6.00 -5.38 0.11
N GLU A 223 6.49 -6.00 -0.96
CA GLU A 223 7.64 -6.92 -0.92
C GLU A 223 8.91 -6.18 -0.48
N GLU A 224 9.12 -4.96 -0.96
CA GLU A 224 10.24 -4.12 -0.55
C GLU A 224 10.17 -3.78 0.94
N TYR A 225 9.03 -3.34 1.45
CA TYR A 225 8.84 -3.09 2.89
C TYR A 225 9.06 -4.34 3.73
N MET A 226 8.53 -5.48 3.31
CA MET A 226 8.74 -6.75 4.02
C MET A 226 10.22 -7.14 4.02
N THR A 227 10.90 -6.98 2.90
CA THR A 227 12.33 -7.28 2.78
C THR A 227 13.15 -6.38 3.72
N ILE A 228 12.91 -5.06 3.70
CA ILE A 228 13.61 -4.12 4.58
C ILE A 228 13.42 -4.49 6.05
N THR A 229 12.18 -4.73 6.47
CA THR A 229 11.89 -5.07 7.87
C THR A 229 12.46 -6.41 8.29
N GLU A 230 12.47 -7.41 7.40
CA GLU A 230 12.98 -8.76 7.67
C GLU A 230 14.51 -8.80 7.83
N TYR A 231 15.26 -7.96 7.06
CA TYR A 231 16.72 -7.91 7.14
C TYR A 231 17.25 -6.82 8.08
N MET A 232 16.40 -6.07 8.77
CA MET A 232 16.83 -5.17 9.83
C MET A 232 17.51 -5.95 10.96
N LYS A 233 18.64 -5.44 11.45
CA LYS A 233 19.32 -6.00 12.63
C LYS A 233 18.55 -5.77 13.93
N ASP A 234 17.78 -4.69 13.95
CA ASP A 234 16.98 -4.33 15.12
C ASP A 234 15.65 -5.07 15.11
N GLY A 235 15.19 -5.46 16.28
CA GLY A 235 13.89 -6.09 16.44
C GLY A 235 12.76 -5.10 16.18
N LEU A 236 11.75 -5.51 15.40
CA LEU A 236 10.57 -4.71 15.11
C LEU A 236 9.31 -5.53 15.43
N ILE A 237 8.44 -4.96 16.28
CA ILE A 237 7.13 -5.52 16.59
C ILE A 237 6.09 -4.44 16.33
N VAL A 238 5.08 -4.77 15.55
CA VAL A 238 3.93 -3.89 15.27
C VAL A 238 2.70 -4.51 15.91
N THR A 239 1.96 -3.72 16.69
CA THR A 239 0.76 -4.19 17.38
C THR A 239 -0.47 -3.39 16.98
N ASN A 240 -1.63 -4.04 17.06
CA ASN A 240 -2.94 -3.40 17.06
C ASN A 240 -3.50 -3.57 18.47
N GLN A 241 -3.61 -2.50 19.23
CA GLN A 241 -3.88 -2.58 20.67
C GLN A 241 -2.92 -3.57 21.36
N SER A 242 -3.40 -4.73 21.80
CA SER A 242 -2.59 -5.75 22.50
C SER A 242 -2.09 -6.88 21.60
N ASP A 243 -2.60 -6.98 20.34
CA ASP A 243 -2.29 -8.09 19.47
C ASP A 243 -1.18 -7.73 18.47
N VAL A 244 -0.29 -8.68 18.23
CA VAL A 244 0.83 -8.51 17.30
C VAL A 244 0.34 -8.60 15.86
N LEU A 245 0.55 -7.55 15.09
CA LEU A 245 0.28 -7.53 13.64
C LEU A 245 1.45 -8.05 12.82
N SER A 246 2.66 -7.72 13.25
CA SER A 246 3.89 -8.11 12.56
C SER A 246 5.04 -8.17 13.53
N ILE A 247 5.94 -9.11 13.31
CA ILE A 247 7.20 -9.27 14.03
C ILE A 247 8.28 -9.66 13.03
N ASN A 248 9.39 -8.92 12.98
CA ASN A 248 10.47 -9.22 12.07
C ASN A 248 11.38 -10.34 12.58
N ARG A 249 12.28 -10.81 11.73
CA ARG A 249 13.18 -11.93 12.04
C ARG A 249 14.05 -11.65 13.28
N SER A 250 14.62 -10.46 13.40
CA SER A 250 15.48 -10.11 14.54
C SER A 250 14.74 -10.17 15.88
N ALA A 251 13.48 -9.70 15.93
CA ALA A 251 12.65 -9.82 17.13
C ALA A 251 12.25 -11.27 17.41
N GLN A 252 11.98 -12.08 16.38
CA GLN A 252 11.70 -13.51 16.55
C GLN A 252 12.91 -14.25 17.15
N GLU A 253 14.11 -14.01 16.62
CA GLU A 253 15.35 -14.61 17.12
C GLU A 253 15.68 -14.14 18.55
N LEU A 254 15.43 -12.88 18.87
CA LEU A 254 15.67 -12.34 20.22
C LEU A 254 14.78 -12.97 21.29
N PHE A 255 13.50 -13.11 20.99
CA PHE A 255 12.51 -13.63 21.96
C PHE A 255 12.29 -15.15 21.84
N ASP A 256 13.01 -15.81 20.95
CA ASP A 256 12.90 -17.26 20.68
C ASP A 256 11.45 -17.68 20.34
N VAL A 257 10.83 -16.95 19.42
CA VAL A 257 9.43 -17.18 18.98
C VAL A 257 9.33 -17.18 17.46
N THR A 258 8.25 -17.73 16.92
CA THR A 258 7.96 -17.67 15.50
C THR A 258 6.81 -16.71 15.19
N ALA A 259 6.83 -16.10 13.99
CA ALA A 259 5.74 -15.22 13.57
C ALA A 259 4.37 -15.92 13.60
N LYS A 260 4.32 -17.22 13.31
CA LYS A 260 3.07 -18.01 13.35
C LYS A 260 2.44 -18.12 14.74
N GLU A 261 3.27 -18.09 15.77
CA GLU A 261 2.81 -18.18 17.17
C GLU A 261 2.37 -16.82 17.72
N CYS A 262 2.94 -15.73 17.18
CA CYS A 262 2.74 -14.39 17.72
C CYS A 262 1.73 -13.55 16.95
N VAL A 263 1.70 -13.65 15.62
CA VAL A 263 0.82 -12.81 14.79
C VAL A 263 -0.65 -13.12 15.05
N ASN A 264 -1.44 -12.07 15.24
CA ASN A 264 -2.84 -12.11 15.68
C ASN A 264 -3.05 -12.68 17.09
N HIS A 265 -1.99 -12.76 17.91
CA HIS A 265 -2.06 -13.12 19.31
C HIS A 265 -1.55 -11.97 20.18
N ASN A 266 -1.88 -12.02 21.47
CA ASN A 266 -1.47 -11.00 22.42
C ASN A 266 0.05 -10.90 22.54
N ILE A 267 0.58 -9.70 22.78
CA ILE A 267 2.02 -9.43 22.94
C ILE A 267 2.71 -10.34 23.98
N ILE A 268 1.96 -10.85 24.95
CA ILE A 268 2.47 -11.80 25.95
C ILE A 268 2.99 -13.10 25.31
N THR A 269 2.53 -13.45 24.11
CA THR A 269 3.06 -14.60 23.36
C THR A 269 4.47 -14.36 22.86
N VAL A 270 4.87 -13.10 22.61
CA VAL A 270 6.24 -12.74 22.24
C VAL A 270 7.15 -12.84 23.47
N SER A 271 6.76 -12.22 24.57
CA SER A 271 7.52 -12.30 25.82
C SER A 271 6.62 -12.00 27.03
N ARG A 272 6.85 -12.71 28.13
CA ARG A 272 6.22 -12.43 29.42
C ARG A 272 6.93 -11.34 30.22
N ASN A 273 7.90 -10.66 29.59
CA ASN A 273 8.65 -9.61 30.25
C ASN A 273 7.74 -8.42 30.53
N GLN A 274 7.83 -7.91 31.77
CA GLN A 274 6.99 -6.82 32.25
C GLN A 274 7.30 -5.51 31.52
N GLU A 275 8.58 -5.25 31.22
CA GLU A 275 9.04 -4.03 30.53
C GLU A 275 8.42 -3.91 29.13
N LEU A 276 8.34 -5.02 28.39
CA LEU A 276 7.72 -5.06 27.06
C LEU A 276 6.22 -4.74 27.13
N LYS A 277 5.53 -5.31 28.13
CA LYS A 277 4.10 -5.07 28.34
C LYS A 277 3.84 -3.60 28.74
N GLU A 278 4.58 -3.09 29.71
CA GLU A 278 4.42 -1.71 30.16
C GLU A 278 4.78 -0.71 29.06
N ALA A 279 5.80 -1.00 28.21
CA ALA A 279 6.13 -0.19 27.07
C ALA A 279 4.96 -0.09 26.08
N LEU A 280 4.29 -1.22 25.81
CA LEU A 280 3.10 -1.25 24.97
C LEU A 280 1.94 -0.47 25.60
N ASP A 281 1.64 -0.73 26.87
CA ASP A 281 0.52 -0.10 27.58
C ASP A 281 0.65 1.42 27.59
N GLU A 282 1.84 1.96 27.86
CA GLU A 282 2.11 3.40 27.78
C GLU A 282 1.96 3.94 26.36
N ALA A 283 2.49 3.25 25.33
CA ALA A 283 2.34 3.67 23.94
C ALA A 283 0.86 3.75 23.54
N LEU A 284 0.04 2.81 24.01
CA LEU A 284 -1.41 2.81 23.76
C LEU A 284 -2.15 3.96 24.46
N THR A 285 -1.54 4.62 25.47
CA THR A 285 -2.06 5.89 26.01
C THR A 285 -1.71 7.09 25.14
N GLY A 286 -0.89 6.91 24.10
CA GLY A 286 -0.46 7.96 23.16
C GLY A 286 0.86 8.62 23.50
N LYS A 287 1.64 8.06 24.43
CA LYS A 287 2.95 8.55 24.83
C LYS A 287 4.03 7.62 24.31
N SER A 288 5.03 8.18 23.62
CA SER A 288 6.26 7.44 23.31
C SER A 288 7.05 7.20 24.60
N ASN A 289 7.61 6.02 24.72
CA ASN A 289 8.43 5.67 25.88
C ASN A 289 9.66 4.87 25.48
N GLU A 290 10.61 4.83 26.40
CA GLU A 290 11.89 4.14 26.26
C GLU A 290 12.15 3.34 27.54
N ARG A 291 12.50 2.05 27.39
CA ARG A 291 12.82 1.18 28.50
C ARG A 291 14.02 0.31 28.17
N LEU A 292 14.74 -0.15 29.20
CA LEU A 292 15.81 -1.12 29.04
C LEU A 292 15.28 -2.51 29.40
N LEU A 293 15.67 -3.48 28.60
CA LEU A 293 15.31 -4.88 28.73
C LEU A 293 16.59 -5.72 28.76
N GLU A 294 16.73 -6.56 29.74
CA GLU A 294 17.82 -7.53 29.79
C GLU A 294 17.33 -8.92 29.34
N VAL A 295 17.97 -9.45 28.31
CA VAL A 295 17.68 -10.78 27.78
C VAL A 295 19.01 -11.52 27.54
N GLN A 296 19.16 -12.69 28.11
CA GLN A 296 20.33 -13.58 27.93
C GLN A 296 21.69 -12.86 28.13
N GLY A 297 21.76 -11.96 29.13
CA GLY A 297 22.99 -11.23 29.46
C GLY A 297 23.34 -10.08 28.50
N ARG A 298 22.43 -9.72 27.60
CA ARG A 298 22.51 -8.53 26.75
C ARG A 298 21.48 -7.49 27.16
N THR A 299 21.80 -6.25 26.93
CA THR A 299 20.91 -5.11 27.22
C THR A 299 20.31 -4.57 25.93
N TYR A 300 19.00 -4.55 25.87
CA TYR A 300 18.24 -4.03 24.74
C TYR A 300 17.47 -2.77 25.16
N GLN A 301 17.39 -1.82 24.25
CA GLN A 301 16.57 -0.61 24.38
C GLN A 301 15.26 -0.82 23.65
N LEU A 302 14.14 -0.78 24.39
CA LEU A 302 12.79 -0.81 23.85
C LEU A 302 12.32 0.61 23.57
N LEU A 303 11.98 0.92 22.32
CA LEU A 303 11.37 2.19 21.92
C LEU A 303 9.94 1.90 21.45
N ALA A 304 8.96 2.23 22.29
CA ALA A 304 7.55 2.03 21.96
C ALA A 304 6.88 3.34 21.56
N ASN A 305 6.37 3.39 20.34
CA ASN A 305 5.74 4.57 19.75
C ASN A 305 4.29 4.28 19.33
N PRO A 306 3.32 5.17 19.67
CA PRO A 306 1.94 5.01 19.27
C PRO A 306 1.76 5.20 17.76
N VAL A 307 1.00 4.30 17.13
CA VAL A 307 0.54 4.44 15.74
C VAL A 307 -0.83 5.11 15.74
N ARG A 308 -0.97 6.21 15.00
CA ARG A 308 -2.22 6.96 14.88
C ARG A 308 -2.78 6.86 13.47
N VAL A 309 -4.04 6.46 13.38
CA VAL A 309 -4.81 6.46 12.14
C VAL A 309 -6.05 7.34 12.36
N ASN A 310 -6.27 8.33 11.51
CA ASN A 310 -7.37 9.28 11.65
C ASN A 310 -7.46 9.94 13.05
N ASN A 311 -6.30 10.33 13.60
CA ASN A 311 -6.15 10.94 14.93
C ASN A 311 -6.57 10.04 16.12
N ARG A 312 -6.79 8.73 15.91
CA ARG A 312 -7.04 7.73 16.96
C ARG A 312 -5.86 6.78 17.04
N ILE A 313 -5.54 6.35 18.26
CA ILE A 313 -4.49 5.34 18.46
C ILE A 313 -5.01 4.02 17.92
N SER A 314 -4.31 3.49 16.93
CA SER A 314 -4.62 2.23 16.25
C SER A 314 -3.78 1.07 16.79
N GLY A 315 -2.64 1.37 17.40
CA GLY A 315 -1.70 0.38 17.90
C GLY A 315 -0.39 1.03 18.31
N ALA A 316 0.68 0.24 18.34
CA ALA A 316 2.03 0.71 18.62
C ALA A 316 3.08 0.01 17.74
N VAL A 317 4.20 0.70 17.55
CA VAL A 317 5.42 0.13 16.98
C VAL A 317 6.48 0.09 18.09
N ILE A 318 7.04 -1.08 18.30
CA ILE A 318 8.10 -1.32 19.27
C ILE A 318 9.36 -1.71 18.51
N LEU A 319 10.41 -0.88 18.69
CA LEU A 319 11.75 -1.16 18.23
C LEU A 319 12.57 -1.72 19.38
N VAL A 320 13.39 -2.74 19.10
CA VAL A 320 14.27 -3.40 20.08
C VAL A 320 15.69 -3.33 19.55
N LEU A 321 16.48 -2.46 20.18
CA LEU A 321 17.84 -2.15 19.79
C LEU A 321 18.85 -2.81 20.74
N ASP A 322 19.86 -3.52 20.23
CA ASP A 322 20.96 -4.02 21.06
C ASP A 322 21.87 -2.85 21.45
N VAL A 323 21.84 -2.48 22.71
CA VAL A 323 22.65 -1.40 23.27
C VAL A 323 23.71 -1.91 24.26
N THR A 324 23.98 -3.22 24.23
CA THR A 324 24.86 -3.88 25.19
C THR A 324 26.22 -3.20 25.28
N GLU A 325 26.88 -2.98 24.15
CA GLU A 325 28.21 -2.37 24.13
C GLU A 325 28.17 -0.89 24.51
N LYS A 326 27.15 -0.16 24.08
CA LYS A 326 26.92 1.24 24.48
C LYS A 326 26.72 1.36 25.98
N GLN A 327 25.87 0.50 26.56
CA GLN A 327 25.57 0.49 27.99
C GLN A 327 26.79 0.10 28.84
N LYS A 328 27.58 -0.90 28.39
CA LYS A 328 28.85 -1.26 29.03
C LYS A 328 29.82 -0.08 29.03
N ALA A 329 29.98 0.59 27.88
CA ALA A 329 30.85 1.74 27.76
C ALA A 329 30.41 2.90 28.68
N GLU A 330 29.09 3.15 28.75
CA GLU A 330 28.53 4.20 29.63
C GLU A 330 28.71 3.85 31.10
N ASN A 331 28.49 2.60 31.48
CA ASN A 331 28.72 2.14 32.86
C ASN A 331 30.19 2.22 33.23
N MET A 332 31.10 1.79 32.34
CA MET A 332 32.56 1.95 32.56
C MET A 332 32.94 3.43 32.71
N ARG A 333 32.36 4.35 31.95
CA ARG A 333 32.60 5.80 32.07
C ARG A 333 32.10 6.36 33.41
N LYS A 334 30.89 5.93 33.85
CA LYS A 334 30.35 6.35 35.16
C LYS A 334 31.22 5.83 36.31
N GLU A 335 31.63 4.57 36.27
CA GLU A 335 32.51 3.96 37.26
C GLU A 335 33.88 4.64 37.27
N PHE A 336 34.47 4.91 36.11
CA PHE A 336 35.72 5.67 36.00
C PHE A 336 35.61 7.03 36.66
N SER A 337 34.56 7.81 36.35
CA SER A 337 34.37 9.15 36.94
C SER A 337 34.20 9.11 38.46
N ALA A 338 33.47 8.10 38.98
CA ALA A 338 33.31 7.90 40.40
C ALA A 338 34.66 7.54 41.09
N ASN A 339 35.42 6.61 40.48
CA ASN A 339 36.71 6.16 41.00
C ASN A 339 37.75 7.29 40.96
N VAL A 340 37.81 8.10 39.89
CA VAL A 340 38.65 9.31 39.81
C VAL A 340 38.34 10.25 40.95
N SER A 341 37.06 10.58 41.15
CA SER A 341 36.65 11.50 42.22
C SER A 341 37.07 11.00 43.61
N HIS A 342 36.93 9.70 43.85
CA HIS A 342 37.32 9.08 45.13
C HIS A 342 38.83 9.08 45.32
N GLU A 343 39.62 8.69 44.32
CA GLU A 343 41.10 8.60 44.39
C GLU A 343 41.77 9.97 44.44
N LEU A 344 41.14 11.05 43.91
CA LEU A 344 41.61 12.44 44.08
C LEU A 344 41.28 12.99 45.46
N LYS A 345 40.10 12.68 46.01
CA LYS A 345 39.63 13.23 47.31
C LYS A 345 40.47 12.74 48.48
N THR A 346 40.90 11.49 48.48
CA THR A 346 41.66 10.87 49.59
C THR A 346 42.99 11.58 49.86
N PRO A 347 43.93 11.72 48.88
CA PRO A 347 45.19 12.43 49.11
C PRO A 347 44.96 13.91 49.43
N LEU A 348 43.96 14.58 48.83
CA LEU A 348 43.65 15.97 49.09
C LEU A 348 43.22 16.18 50.55
N MET A 349 42.35 15.29 51.09
CA MET A 349 41.95 15.34 52.50
C MET A 349 43.15 15.09 53.44
N SER A 350 44.08 14.18 53.08
CA SER A 350 45.27 13.92 53.86
C SER A 350 46.21 15.15 53.88
N ILE A 351 46.42 15.80 52.72
CA ILE A 351 47.19 17.02 52.58
C ILE A 351 46.58 18.12 53.45
N SER A 352 45.26 18.36 53.30
CA SER A 352 44.55 19.38 54.11
C SER A 352 44.65 19.11 55.62
N GLY A 353 44.41 17.83 56.02
CA GLY A 353 44.49 17.48 57.45
C GLY A 353 45.87 17.63 58.04
N TYR A 354 46.94 17.21 57.32
CA TYR A 354 48.31 17.46 57.82
C TYR A 354 48.68 18.95 57.87
N ALA A 355 48.22 19.71 56.88
CA ALA A 355 48.46 21.16 56.85
C ALA A 355 47.72 21.87 58.04
N GLU A 356 46.44 21.51 58.29
CA GLU A 356 45.64 22.03 59.39
C GLU A 356 46.23 21.70 60.75
N ILE A 357 46.77 20.52 60.98
CA ILE A 357 47.44 20.10 62.20
C ILE A 357 48.73 20.95 62.43
N ILE A 358 49.49 21.24 61.38
CA ILE A 358 50.67 22.14 61.45
C ILE A 358 50.24 23.59 61.74
N GLU A 359 49.22 24.09 61.02
CA GLU A 359 48.73 25.46 61.14
C GLU A 359 48.23 25.78 62.59
N ASN A 360 47.50 24.85 63.18
CA ASN A 360 46.93 24.96 64.49
C ASN A 360 47.96 24.68 65.65
N ASN A 361 49.24 24.52 65.31
CA ASN A 361 50.33 24.22 66.27
C ASN A 361 50.06 22.91 67.07
N MET A 362 49.36 21.96 66.50
CA MET A 362 49.06 20.66 67.15
C MET A 362 50.20 19.64 66.98
N VAL A 363 51.30 20.05 66.34
CA VAL A 363 52.50 19.23 66.06
C VAL A 363 53.69 19.87 66.78
N LYS A 364 54.51 19.02 67.39
CA LYS A 364 55.76 19.51 67.94
C LYS A 364 56.69 20.04 66.86
N PRO A 365 57.50 21.09 67.11
CA PRO A 365 58.40 21.66 66.10
C PRO A 365 59.34 20.62 65.45
N GLU A 366 59.78 19.63 66.20
CA GLU A 366 60.66 18.51 65.74
C GLU A 366 59.93 17.55 64.74
N ASP A 367 58.59 17.47 64.78
CA ASP A 367 57.79 16.62 63.91
C ASP A 367 57.29 17.32 62.62
N ILE A 368 57.36 18.66 62.53
CA ILE A 368 56.94 19.46 61.38
C ILE A 368 57.57 18.96 60.09
N PRO A 369 58.91 18.67 59.99
CA PRO A 369 59.49 18.13 58.77
C PRO A 369 58.88 16.77 58.29
N LYS A 370 58.46 15.94 59.25
CA LYS A 370 57.82 14.66 58.99
C LYS A 370 56.45 14.84 58.40
N PHE A 371 55.62 15.77 58.91
CA PHE A 371 54.29 16.07 58.36
C PHE A 371 54.37 16.78 56.99
N ALA A 372 55.37 17.73 56.85
CA ALA A 372 55.65 18.34 55.55
C ALA A 372 56.09 17.34 54.52
N GLY A 373 56.90 16.34 54.89
CA GLY A 373 57.24 15.22 54.03
C GLY A 373 56.05 14.35 53.57
N ARG A 374 55.07 14.15 54.50
CA ARG A 374 53.82 13.44 54.12
C ARG A 374 52.98 14.28 53.19
N ILE A 375 52.83 15.57 53.36
CA ILE A 375 52.15 16.49 52.44
C ILE A 375 52.79 16.42 51.05
N HIS A 376 54.12 16.51 51.00
CA HIS A 376 54.91 16.45 49.78
C HIS A 376 54.70 15.08 49.04
N SER A 377 54.73 13.98 49.78
CA SER A 377 54.48 12.63 49.23
C SER A 377 53.06 12.49 48.66
N GLU A 378 52.01 12.99 49.39
CA GLU A 378 50.66 12.91 48.90
C GLU A 378 50.40 13.86 47.72
N ALA A 379 51.05 15.05 47.68
CA ALA A 379 50.99 15.95 46.54
C ALA A 379 51.64 15.35 45.27
N SER A 380 52.81 14.73 45.43
CA SER A 380 53.49 14.03 44.33
C SER A 380 52.68 12.84 43.78
N ARG A 381 52.04 12.11 44.69
CA ARG A 381 51.12 11.03 44.31
C ARG A 381 49.90 11.57 43.53
N LEU A 382 49.32 12.67 43.97
CA LEU A 382 48.18 13.31 43.29
C LEU A 382 48.58 13.79 41.89
N SER A 383 49.77 14.41 41.74
CA SER A 383 50.30 14.82 40.42
C SER A 383 50.43 13.63 39.46
N SER A 384 51.06 12.53 39.93
CA SER A 384 51.17 11.31 39.11
C SER A 384 49.80 10.74 38.73
N LEU A 385 48.82 10.77 39.63
CA LEU A 385 47.45 10.29 39.33
C LEU A 385 46.79 11.16 38.26
N VAL A 386 46.92 12.48 38.33
CA VAL A 386 46.38 13.41 37.32
C VAL A 386 47.03 13.16 35.95
N GLU A 387 48.38 12.99 35.93
CA GLU A 387 49.11 12.64 34.70
C GLU A 387 48.61 11.34 34.08
N ASP A 388 48.43 10.26 34.87
CA ASP A 388 47.94 8.98 34.41
C ASP A 388 46.49 9.10 33.87
N ILE A 389 45.62 9.91 34.50
CA ILE A 389 44.27 10.19 34.02
C ILE A 389 44.29 10.89 32.66
N ILE A 390 45.15 11.92 32.49
CA ILE A 390 45.28 12.64 31.22
C ILE A 390 45.77 11.70 30.11
N LYS A 391 46.77 10.83 30.39
CA LYS A 391 47.27 9.85 29.45
C LYS A 391 46.17 8.88 29.03
N LEU A 392 45.41 8.35 29.97
CA LEU A 392 44.33 7.40 29.70
C LEU A 392 43.19 8.08 28.90
N SER A 393 42.81 9.32 29.19
CA SER A 393 41.81 10.08 28.43
C SER A 393 42.23 10.25 26.96
N ARG A 394 43.50 10.54 26.69
CA ARG A 394 44.02 10.63 25.31
C ARG A 394 43.99 9.32 24.56
N LEU A 395 44.20 8.20 25.25
CA LEU A 395 44.10 6.86 24.66
C LEU A 395 42.64 6.45 24.36
N ASP A 396 41.68 6.90 25.18
CA ASP A 396 40.25 6.61 25.01
C ASP A 396 39.62 7.40 23.86
N GLU A 397 40.07 8.61 23.56
CA GLU A 397 39.47 9.47 22.52
C GLU A 397 39.80 9.01 21.10
N SER A 398 40.53 7.93 20.91
CA SER A 398 40.96 7.42 19.57
C SER A 398 41.45 8.56 18.68
N ASP A 399 42.31 9.39 19.21
CA ASP A 399 42.75 10.61 18.55
C ASP A 399 43.47 10.23 17.24
N LYS A 400 42.85 10.52 16.10
CA LYS A 400 43.41 10.29 14.76
C LYS A 400 44.74 11.03 14.52
N SER A 401 45.18 11.84 15.51
CA SER A 401 46.45 12.55 15.46
C SER A 401 47.65 11.75 15.97
N ILE A 402 47.44 10.51 16.47
CA ILE A 402 48.53 9.68 16.97
C ILE A 402 49.36 9.21 15.76
N MET A 403 50.58 9.73 15.69
CA MET A 403 51.53 9.36 14.63
C MET A 403 52.09 7.96 14.90
N MET A 404 51.88 7.06 13.95
CA MET A 404 52.48 5.73 13.92
C MET A 404 53.83 5.82 13.14
N GLU A 405 54.88 5.27 13.70
CA GLU A 405 56.24 5.28 13.13
C GLU A 405 56.89 3.88 13.29
N ASP A 406 57.98 3.63 12.59
CA ASP A 406 58.78 2.46 12.80
C ASP A 406 59.56 2.57 14.13
N VAL A 407 59.19 1.74 15.10
CA VAL A 407 59.76 1.73 16.41
C VAL A 407 60.61 0.47 16.62
N GLU A 408 61.89 0.68 16.92
CA GLU A 408 62.81 -0.42 17.26
C GLU A 408 62.61 -0.73 18.76
N LEU A 409 62.07 -1.93 19.05
CA LEU A 409 61.62 -2.31 20.40
C LEU A 409 62.78 -2.56 21.36
N TYR A 410 63.94 -3.09 20.90
CA TYR A 410 65.08 -3.35 21.76
C TYR A 410 65.69 -2.05 22.27
N GLN A 411 65.86 -1.03 21.41
CA GLN A 411 66.36 0.28 21.81
C GLN A 411 65.38 0.98 22.76
N LEU A 412 64.08 0.90 22.48
CA LEU A 412 63.03 1.44 23.35
C LEU A 412 63.08 0.82 24.75
N CYS A 413 63.31 -0.50 24.87
CA CYS A 413 63.46 -1.16 26.16
C CYS A 413 64.77 -0.78 26.86
N LYS A 414 65.86 -0.51 26.11
CA LYS A 414 67.10 0.05 26.67
C LYS A 414 66.91 1.45 27.21
N ASP A 415 66.16 2.29 26.53
CA ASP A 415 65.83 3.65 27.02
C ASP A 415 65.07 3.58 28.38
N VAL A 416 64.08 2.65 28.48
CA VAL A 416 63.34 2.38 29.73
C VAL A 416 64.26 1.82 30.83
N GLU A 417 65.12 0.86 30.50
CA GLU A 417 66.10 0.33 31.45
C GLU A 417 66.96 1.47 32.05
N GLY A 418 67.49 2.35 31.17
CA GLY A 418 68.30 3.51 31.61
C GLY A 418 67.54 4.41 32.58
N GLN A 419 66.26 4.70 32.33
CA GLN A 419 65.45 5.55 33.20
C GLN A 419 65.12 4.88 34.55
N LEU A 420 64.89 3.58 34.58
CA LEU A 420 64.52 2.83 35.79
C LEU A 420 65.70 2.28 36.58
N MET A 421 66.93 2.38 36.09
CA MET A 421 68.15 1.86 36.72
C MET A 421 68.36 2.36 38.14
N LEU A 422 68.16 3.65 38.38
CA LEU A 422 68.33 4.23 39.71
C LEU A 422 67.29 3.68 40.70
N ARG A 423 66.03 3.58 40.26
CA ARG A 423 64.93 3.07 41.08
C ARG A 423 65.10 1.55 41.37
N ALA A 424 65.59 0.81 40.41
CA ALA A 424 65.92 -0.61 40.59
C ALA A 424 67.03 -0.80 41.63
N LYS A 425 68.09 0.05 41.59
CA LYS A 425 69.17 0.04 42.59
C LYS A 425 68.72 0.38 43.99
N GLU A 426 67.84 1.42 44.13
CA GLU A 426 67.30 1.80 45.43
C GLU A 426 66.47 0.68 46.08
N ARG A 427 65.92 -0.25 45.27
CA ARG A 427 65.17 -1.42 45.75
C ARG A 427 65.95 -2.71 45.77
N ASN A 428 67.27 -2.69 45.46
CA ASN A 428 68.14 -3.86 45.31
C ASN A 428 67.60 -4.88 44.29
N VAL A 429 67.05 -4.41 43.14
CA VAL A 429 66.52 -5.26 42.06
C VAL A 429 67.47 -5.16 40.88
N GLN A 430 67.83 -6.32 40.30
CA GLN A 430 68.64 -6.39 39.08
C GLN A 430 67.73 -6.23 37.87
N LEU A 431 67.96 -5.18 37.07
CA LEU A 431 67.21 -4.93 35.82
C LEU A 431 68.15 -5.23 34.62
N ASN A 432 67.69 -6.04 33.66
CA ASN A 432 68.45 -6.39 32.48
C ASN A 432 67.57 -6.50 31.25
N VAL A 433 68.05 -6.00 30.09
CA VAL A 433 67.42 -6.12 28.78
C VAL A 433 68.20 -7.06 27.90
N GLU A 434 67.54 -8.12 27.38
CA GLU A 434 68.11 -9.11 26.50
C GLU A 434 67.25 -9.24 25.23
N GLY A 435 67.85 -9.74 24.14
CA GLY A 435 67.11 -10.07 22.92
C GLY A 435 67.75 -9.56 21.66
N GLN A 436 66.92 -9.42 20.63
CA GLN A 436 67.33 -9.02 19.30
C GLN A 436 66.47 -7.84 18.81
N MET A 437 66.97 -7.16 17.77
CA MET A 437 66.26 -6.06 17.13
C MET A 437 64.91 -6.56 16.60
N ALA A 438 63.85 -5.87 16.95
CA ALA A 438 62.48 -6.09 16.43
C ALA A 438 61.82 -4.75 16.20
N VAL A 439 61.20 -4.54 15.08
CA VAL A 439 60.58 -3.29 14.67
C VAL A 439 59.08 -3.49 14.56
N VAL A 440 58.30 -2.53 15.07
CA VAL A 440 56.84 -2.47 14.95
C VAL A 440 56.40 -1.07 14.49
N GLN A 441 55.30 -1.02 13.74
CA GLN A 441 54.61 0.22 13.46
C GLN A 441 53.82 0.63 14.70
N GLY A 442 54.15 1.74 15.32
CA GLY A 442 53.47 2.15 16.53
C GLY A 442 53.79 3.57 16.98
N ALA A 443 53.04 4.05 17.96
CA ALA A 443 53.28 5.30 18.61
C ALA A 443 54.39 5.14 19.66
N ARG A 444 55.59 5.61 19.37
CA ARG A 444 56.77 5.43 20.21
C ARG A 444 56.54 5.78 21.66
N GLN A 445 55.86 6.92 21.90
CA GLN A 445 55.59 7.41 23.27
C GLN A 445 54.72 6.43 24.06
N ILE A 446 53.68 5.86 23.40
CA ILE A 446 52.73 4.93 24.03
C ILE A 446 53.42 3.60 24.30
N LEU A 447 54.19 3.10 23.34
CA LEU A 447 54.99 1.88 23.50
C LEU A 447 56.00 2.04 24.65
N TYR A 448 56.63 3.20 24.74
CA TYR A 448 57.55 3.52 25.84
C TYR A 448 56.81 3.45 27.18
N GLU A 449 55.64 4.08 27.29
CA GLU A 449 54.82 4.09 28.53
C GLU A 449 54.34 2.67 28.89
N MET A 450 53.99 1.85 27.91
CA MET A 450 53.61 0.45 28.16
C MET A 450 54.77 -0.31 28.82
N VAL A 451 55.96 -0.26 28.22
CA VAL A 451 57.14 -0.95 28.74
C VAL A 451 57.56 -0.39 30.08
N TYR A 452 57.51 0.94 30.24
CA TYR A 452 57.82 1.61 31.51
C TYR A 452 56.89 1.12 32.64
N ASN A 453 55.58 1.09 32.42
CA ASN A 453 54.61 0.64 33.41
C ASN A 453 54.77 -0.84 33.80
N LEU A 454 55.08 -1.70 32.82
CA LEU A 454 55.37 -3.09 33.10
C LEU A 454 56.64 -3.24 33.96
N CYS A 455 57.72 -2.55 33.61
CA CYS A 455 58.99 -2.60 34.34
C CYS A 455 58.90 -1.94 35.72
N ASP A 456 58.23 -0.80 35.86
CA ASP A 456 58.02 -0.14 37.14
C ASP A 456 57.22 -1.02 38.11
N ASN A 457 56.19 -1.72 37.61
CA ASN A 457 55.45 -2.72 38.39
C ASN A 457 56.34 -3.90 38.79
N ALA A 458 57.13 -4.43 37.87
CA ALA A 458 58.03 -5.54 38.10
C ALA A 458 59.10 -5.21 39.16
N ILE A 459 59.60 -3.96 39.20
CA ILE A 459 60.56 -3.48 40.21
C ILE A 459 59.82 -3.24 41.56
N LYS A 460 58.64 -2.65 41.53
CA LYS A 460 57.88 -2.22 42.69
C LYS A 460 57.35 -3.37 43.52
N TYR A 461 56.91 -4.46 42.86
CA TYR A 461 56.37 -5.65 43.51
C TYR A 461 57.35 -6.79 43.59
N ASN A 462 58.68 -6.51 43.37
CA ASN A 462 59.74 -7.48 43.52
C ASN A 462 60.12 -7.72 44.98
N LYS A 463 60.82 -8.82 45.18
CA LYS A 463 61.49 -9.13 46.45
C LYS A 463 62.87 -8.43 46.52
N ALA A 464 63.42 -8.26 47.72
CA ALA A 464 64.78 -7.81 47.89
C ALA A 464 65.74 -8.79 47.17
N ASP A 465 66.75 -8.27 46.49
CA ASP A 465 67.73 -9.02 45.64
C ASP A 465 67.06 -9.76 44.46
N GLY A 466 65.84 -9.36 44.08
CA GLY A 466 65.15 -9.93 42.96
C GLY A 466 65.66 -9.47 41.60
N LYS A 467 65.08 -10.04 40.54
CA LYS A 467 65.48 -9.79 39.15
C LYS A 467 64.27 -9.35 38.33
N VAL A 468 64.48 -8.42 37.41
CA VAL A 468 63.57 -8.05 36.33
C VAL A 468 64.31 -8.22 35.01
N LYS A 469 63.74 -9.06 34.13
CA LYS A 469 64.30 -9.35 32.83
C LYS A 469 63.34 -8.88 31.75
N ILE A 470 63.81 -8.03 30.85
CA ILE A 470 63.06 -7.58 29.66
C ILE A 470 63.61 -8.37 28.46
N SER A 471 62.75 -9.11 27.76
CA SER A 471 63.16 -9.88 26.60
C SER A 471 62.43 -9.34 25.36
N VAL A 472 63.19 -9.03 24.31
CA VAL A 472 62.66 -8.58 23.02
C VAL A 472 63.01 -9.61 21.93
N GLY A 473 62.05 -9.99 21.11
CA GLY A 473 62.29 -10.96 20.05
C GLY A 473 61.03 -11.24 19.24
N TYR A 474 60.98 -12.43 18.68
CA TYR A 474 59.86 -12.92 17.89
C TYR A 474 59.33 -14.23 18.50
N ASN A 475 57.99 -14.40 18.48
CA ASN A 475 57.38 -15.67 18.84
C ASN A 475 57.56 -16.74 17.71
N LYS A 476 57.01 -17.92 17.91
CA LYS A 476 57.07 -19.02 16.91
C LYS A 476 56.40 -18.67 15.57
N GLU A 477 55.46 -17.74 15.60
CA GLU A 477 54.71 -17.26 14.44
C GLU A 477 55.34 -16.03 13.80
N ARG A 478 56.59 -15.65 14.25
CA ARG A 478 57.36 -14.47 13.82
C ARG A 478 56.73 -13.10 14.21
N HIS A 479 55.81 -13.08 15.17
CA HIS A 479 55.28 -11.81 15.70
C HIS A 479 56.30 -11.21 16.67
N PRO A 480 56.54 -9.88 16.62
CA PRO A 480 57.36 -9.20 17.61
C PRO A 480 56.79 -9.33 19.01
N VAL A 481 57.62 -9.57 20.00
CA VAL A 481 57.20 -9.75 21.40
C VAL A 481 58.11 -8.95 22.33
N ILE A 482 57.53 -8.25 23.28
CA ILE A 482 58.19 -7.75 24.46
C ILE A 482 57.69 -8.59 25.63
N ARG A 483 58.59 -9.13 26.42
CA ARG A 483 58.26 -9.86 27.63
C ARG A 483 59.01 -9.28 28.81
N VAL A 484 58.28 -8.99 29.89
CA VAL A 484 58.81 -8.53 31.16
C VAL A 484 58.57 -9.60 32.20
N GLU A 485 59.66 -10.13 32.77
CA GLU A 485 59.65 -11.21 33.77
C GLU A 485 60.24 -10.68 35.09
N ASP A 486 59.57 -10.94 36.19
CA ASP A 486 60.03 -10.61 37.53
C ASP A 486 60.01 -11.83 38.47
N THR A 487 60.82 -11.75 39.55
CA THR A 487 60.88 -12.74 40.61
C THR A 487 60.13 -12.31 41.86
N GLY A 488 59.12 -11.46 41.70
CA GLY A 488 58.38 -10.81 42.78
C GLY A 488 57.37 -11.69 43.49
N ILE A 489 56.37 -11.03 44.07
CA ILE A 489 55.32 -11.68 44.88
C ILE A 489 54.35 -12.53 44.05
N GLY A 490 54.29 -12.33 42.70
CA GLY A 490 53.36 -12.97 41.82
C GLY A 490 51.91 -12.50 42.00
N ILE A 491 51.00 -12.98 41.15
CA ILE A 491 49.59 -12.60 41.08
C ILE A 491 48.72 -13.88 41.14
N PRO A 492 47.76 -13.96 42.09
CA PRO A 492 46.78 -15.05 42.14
C PRO A 492 46.01 -15.20 40.85
N LYS A 493 45.71 -16.44 40.45
CA LYS A 493 45.07 -16.75 39.16
C LYS A 493 43.72 -16.04 38.99
N GLU A 494 42.96 -15.87 40.06
CA GLU A 494 41.64 -15.21 40.11
C GLU A 494 41.74 -13.71 39.81
N GLU A 495 42.91 -13.09 40.03
CA GLU A 495 43.13 -11.67 39.88
C GLU A 495 43.78 -11.29 38.54
N GLN A 496 44.34 -12.26 37.78
CA GLN A 496 45.12 -12.01 36.57
C GLN A 496 44.34 -11.32 35.45
N GLU A 497 43.04 -11.55 35.34
CA GLU A 497 42.18 -10.85 34.36
C GLU A 497 41.85 -9.43 34.83
N ARG A 498 41.71 -9.23 36.14
CA ARG A 498 41.25 -7.99 36.75
C ARG A 498 42.34 -6.94 36.93
N ILE A 499 43.63 -7.34 36.95
CA ILE A 499 44.73 -6.39 37.12
C ILE A 499 44.80 -5.30 36.06
N PHE A 500 44.14 -5.49 34.91
CA PHE A 500 44.03 -4.53 33.80
C PHE A 500 42.81 -3.59 33.92
N GLU A 501 41.93 -3.80 34.93
CA GLU A 501 40.84 -2.91 35.22
C GLU A 501 41.36 -1.60 35.77
N ARG A 502 40.69 -0.46 35.47
CA ARG A 502 41.09 0.87 35.95
C ARG A 502 40.92 0.95 37.46
N PHE A 503 41.92 1.48 38.17
CA PHE A 503 41.99 1.61 39.65
C PHE A 503 41.99 0.26 40.38
N TYR A 504 42.09 -0.86 39.69
CA TYR A 504 42.13 -2.17 40.32
C TYR A 504 43.47 -2.41 41.05
N ARG A 505 43.40 -3.07 42.18
CA ARG A 505 44.56 -3.40 43.02
C ARG A 505 44.25 -4.66 43.82
N VAL A 506 45.13 -5.66 43.76
CA VAL A 506 44.96 -6.95 44.45
C VAL A 506 44.90 -6.77 45.98
N ASP A 507 45.71 -5.85 46.53
CA ASP A 507 45.69 -5.52 47.97
C ASP A 507 45.66 -4.00 48.18
N LYS A 508 44.59 -3.47 48.72
CA LYS A 508 44.38 -2.04 49.02
C LYS A 508 45.21 -1.56 50.24
N SER A 509 45.63 -2.46 51.15
CA SER A 509 46.32 -2.12 52.39
C SER A 509 47.83 -1.95 52.21
N HIS A 510 48.49 -2.91 51.56
CA HIS A 510 49.92 -2.89 51.29
C HIS A 510 50.30 -1.90 50.18
N SER A 511 49.41 -1.69 49.27
CA SER A 511 49.64 -0.83 48.11
C SER A 511 49.59 0.67 48.39
N ARG A 512 49.06 1.11 49.54
CA ARG A 512 49.18 2.52 49.97
C ARG A 512 50.64 2.87 50.32
N ALA A 513 51.37 1.94 50.88
CA ALA A 513 52.81 2.13 51.19
C ALA A 513 53.72 2.17 49.95
N THR A 514 53.26 1.51 48.84
CA THR A 514 54.02 1.44 47.60
C THR A 514 53.64 2.49 46.53
N GLY A 515 52.65 3.35 46.79
CA GLY A 515 52.35 4.55 45.99
C GLY A 515 51.76 4.32 44.57
N GLY A 516 51.07 3.21 44.29
CA GLY A 516 50.50 2.96 42.96
C GLY A 516 49.17 3.64 42.72
N THR A 517 48.93 4.09 41.49
CA THR A 517 47.65 4.71 41.05
C THR A 517 46.58 3.68 40.66
N GLY A 518 46.96 2.43 40.34
CA GLY A 518 46.04 1.44 39.77
C GLY A 518 45.70 1.68 38.30
N LEU A 519 46.36 2.64 37.65
CA LEU A 519 46.12 2.98 36.24
C LEU A 519 47.22 2.42 35.30
N GLY A 520 48.41 2.09 35.78
CA GLY A 520 49.56 1.70 34.94
C GLY A 520 49.27 0.49 34.02
N LEU A 521 48.67 -0.59 34.57
CA LEU A 521 48.35 -1.76 33.74
C LEU A 521 47.13 -1.51 32.81
N SER A 522 46.20 -0.62 33.17
CA SER A 522 45.14 -0.21 32.25
C SER A 522 45.67 0.61 31.06
N ILE A 523 46.73 1.42 31.28
CA ILE A 523 47.44 2.11 30.19
C ILE A 523 48.13 1.07 29.27
N VAL A 524 48.75 0.03 29.84
CA VAL A 524 49.29 -1.07 29.02
C VAL A 524 48.25 -1.73 28.17
N LYS A 525 47.05 -2.03 28.72
CA LYS A 525 45.95 -2.64 28.00
C LYS A 525 45.45 -1.77 26.84
N HIS A 526 45.21 -0.47 27.08
CA HIS A 526 44.76 0.44 26.04
C HIS A 526 45.83 0.70 24.98
N GLY A 527 47.11 0.77 25.37
CA GLY A 527 48.21 0.85 24.45
C GLY A 527 48.33 -0.44 23.57
N ALA A 528 48.11 -1.61 24.15
CA ALA A 528 48.08 -2.86 23.39
C ALA A 528 46.93 -2.91 22.37
N ILE A 529 45.74 -2.49 22.79
CA ILE A 529 44.55 -2.38 21.88
C ILE A 529 44.86 -1.43 20.71
N LEU A 530 45.44 -0.27 20.98
CA LEU A 530 45.81 0.70 19.93
C LEU A 530 46.79 0.14 18.91
N HIS A 531 47.68 -0.79 19.33
CA HIS A 531 48.72 -1.42 18.49
C HIS A 531 48.33 -2.81 17.98
N ASP A 532 47.06 -3.23 18.09
CA ASP A 532 46.58 -4.58 17.73
C ASP A 532 47.43 -5.67 18.37
N ALA A 533 47.86 -5.45 19.62
CA ALA A 533 48.73 -6.36 20.36
C ALA A 533 47.95 -7.15 21.41
N LYS A 534 48.33 -8.41 21.59
CA LYS A 534 47.78 -9.32 22.61
C LYS A 534 48.66 -9.28 23.86
N ILE A 535 48.05 -9.25 25.03
CA ILE A 535 48.73 -9.36 26.32
C ILE A 535 48.52 -10.79 26.86
N GLU A 536 49.59 -11.43 27.27
CA GLU A 536 49.55 -12.70 27.96
C GLU A 536 50.24 -12.58 29.32
N VAL A 537 49.60 -13.15 30.36
CA VAL A 537 50.09 -13.11 31.76
C VAL A 537 50.30 -14.53 32.21
N ASP A 538 51.52 -14.83 32.68
CA ASP A 538 51.82 -16.06 33.37
C ASP A 538 52.42 -15.71 34.73
N SER A 539 51.72 -16.01 35.80
CA SER A 539 52.13 -15.60 37.15
C SER A 539 51.74 -16.65 38.17
N THR A 540 52.69 -16.87 39.09
CA THR A 540 52.50 -17.79 40.21
C THR A 540 52.86 -17.03 41.51
N PRO A 541 51.98 -17.03 42.52
CA PRO A 541 52.24 -16.43 43.83
C PRO A 541 53.58 -16.93 44.40
N GLU A 542 54.33 -16.02 44.98
CA GLU A 542 55.65 -16.23 45.60
C GLU A 542 56.79 -16.66 44.63
N ILE A 543 56.52 -16.83 43.35
CA ILE A 543 57.55 -17.18 42.33
C ILE A 543 57.87 -15.96 41.47
N GLY A 544 56.87 -15.26 40.93
CA GLY A 544 57.03 -14.08 40.07
C GLY A 544 55.97 -13.95 39.01
N THR A 545 56.12 -12.96 38.12
CA THR A 545 55.20 -12.66 37.03
C THR A 545 55.93 -12.51 35.71
N SER A 546 55.36 -13.02 34.63
CA SER A 546 55.75 -12.82 33.25
C SER A 546 54.61 -12.21 32.47
N ILE A 547 54.79 -11.00 31.96
CA ILE A 547 53.80 -10.33 31.09
C ILE A 547 54.41 -10.17 29.71
N SER A 548 53.72 -10.73 28.69
CA SER A 548 54.16 -10.65 27.29
C SER A 548 53.19 -9.80 26.47
N VAL A 549 53.71 -8.87 25.69
CA VAL A 549 52.97 -8.07 24.69
C VAL A 549 53.38 -8.56 23.32
N ILE A 550 52.45 -9.18 22.59
CA ILE A 550 52.64 -9.81 21.29
C ILE A 550 51.97 -8.95 20.24
N PHE A 551 52.72 -8.41 19.30
CA PHE A 551 52.22 -7.51 18.25
C PHE A 551 51.68 -8.30 17.06
N GLY A 552 50.51 -7.98 16.52
CA GLY A 552 49.86 -8.65 15.40
C GLY A 552 50.47 -8.33 14.03
N GLU A 553 50.01 -9.02 12.97
CA GLU A 553 50.51 -8.84 11.59
C GLU A 553 50.30 -7.40 11.06
N ASN A 554 49.26 -6.71 11.47
CA ASN A 554 48.97 -5.34 11.04
C ASN A 554 50.04 -4.34 11.52
N SER A 555 50.73 -4.64 12.60
CA SER A 555 51.85 -3.85 13.11
C SER A 555 53.16 -4.08 12.36
N MET A 556 53.21 -5.01 11.39
CA MET A 556 54.39 -5.33 10.57
C MET A 556 54.35 -4.69 9.16
N GLN A 557 53.24 -4.08 8.73
CA GLN A 557 53.11 -3.55 7.36
C GLN A 557 53.77 -2.18 7.19
N SER A 558 55.12 -2.20 7.04
CA SER A 558 55.79 -1.30 6.09
C SER A 558 57.16 -1.87 5.72
N ARG A 559 57.11 -2.94 4.91
CA ARG A 559 58.22 -3.31 4.04
C ARG A 559 57.64 -3.89 2.76
N VAL A 560 57.17 -3.07 1.83
CA VAL A 560 57.37 -3.23 0.39
C VAL A 560 57.51 -1.86 -0.23
#